data_d461c20959dc20f6801ce2bdbfc3da8a
#
_entry.id   d461c20959dc20f6801ce2bdbfc3da8a
#
_cell.length_a   1.000
_cell.length_b   1.000
_cell.length_c   1.000
_cell.angle_alpha   90.00
_cell.angle_beta   90.00
_cell.angle_gamma   90.00
#
_symmetry.space_group_name_H-M   'P 1'
#
loop_
_entity.id
_entity.type
_entity.pdbx_description
1 polymer ?
#
loop_
_entity_poly.entity_id
_entity_poly.type
_entity_poly.pdbx_seq_one_letter_code
_entity_poly.pdbx_strand_id
1 'polypeptide(L)'
;VLLTEDGVAAIERVRDGSTYHLLPGGQVEDGESPEEAARREAFEELGVLVKIRGLVAVVHFDLRTQQYFLAEPIGGEFGTGNGPEMTSSAESAAGSYRAVRLPVGELVGRELKPKPIAAALAQAPDPGWLLDEWLESPVVFEEV
;
A
#
# COMPACT_ATOMS: atom_id res chain seq x y z
N VAL A 1 -2.43 -0.87 4.37
CA VAL A 1 -1.08 -0.90 4.96
C VAL A 1 -0.84 -2.25 5.60
N LEU A 2 0.20 -2.92 5.17
CA LEU A 2 0.61 -4.21 5.70
C LEU A 2 2.04 -4.07 6.24
N LEU A 3 2.18 -4.06 7.56
CA LEU A 3 3.48 -3.97 8.22
C LEU A 3 3.97 -5.39 8.55
N THR A 4 5.18 -5.72 8.09
CA THR A 4 5.82 -7.01 8.33
C THR A 4 7.12 -6.80 9.11
N GLU A 5 7.74 -7.91 9.53
CA GLU A 5 9.06 -7.84 10.21
C GLU A 5 10.12 -7.21 9.31
N ASP A 6 10.02 -7.40 8.00
CA ASP A 6 10.97 -6.90 7.02
C ASP A 6 10.64 -5.52 6.49
N GLY A 7 9.54 -4.92 6.94
CA GLY A 7 9.13 -3.60 6.53
C GLY A 7 7.69 -3.53 6.04
N VAL A 8 7.40 -2.47 5.30
CA VAL A 8 6.07 -2.19 4.78
C VAL A 8 5.90 -2.81 3.40
N ALA A 9 4.83 -3.56 3.20
CA ALA A 9 4.53 -4.14 1.90
C ALA A 9 4.16 -3.03 0.91
N ALA A 10 4.76 -3.06 -0.26
CA ALA A 10 4.59 -2.04 -1.28
C ALA A 10 4.69 -2.66 -2.67
N ILE A 11 4.31 -1.88 -3.66
CA ILE A 11 4.48 -2.22 -5.07
C ILE A 11 5.57 -1.33 -5.63
N GLU A 12 6.64 -1.94 -6.13
CA GLU A 12 7.68 -1.23 -6.86
C GLU A 12 7.25 -1.09 -8.30
N ARG A 13 7.18 0.15 -8.76
CA ARG A 13 6.81 0.43 -10.13
C ARG A 13 7.98 1.05 -10.87
N VAL A 14 8.31 0.46 -12.03
CA VAL A 14 9.31 1.01 -12.95
C VAL A 14 8.59 1.40 -14.23
N ARG A 15 8.70 2.68 -14.58
CA ARG A 15 8.06 3.22 -15.78
C ARG A 15 8.91 4.35 -16.35
N ASP A 16 9.20 4.29 -17.66
CA ASP A 16 9.95 5.34 -18.37
C ASP A 16 11.30 5.67 -17.68
N GLY A 17 11.99 4.64 -17.18
CA GLY A 17 13.27 4.82 -16.50
C GLY A 17 13.18 5.32 -15.07
N SER A 18 11.98 5.59 -14.57
CA SER A 18 11.75 6.04 -13.19
C SER A 18 11.26 4.89 -12.33
N THR A 19 11.74 4.84 -11.07
CA THR A 19 11.31 3.85 -10.09
C THR A 19 10.68 4.57 -8.91
N TYR A 20 9.50 4.15 -8.52
CA TYR A 20 8.83 4.63 -7.31
C TYR A 20 8.01 3.50 -6.69
N HIS A 21 7.46 3.76 -5.53
CA HIS A 21 6.75 2.73 -4.77
C HIS A 21 5.37 3.22 -4.36
N LEU A 22 4.44 2.29 -4.25
CA LEU A 22 3.04 2.57 -3.90
C LEU A 22 2.61 1.61 -2.79
N LEU A 23 1.81 2.10 -1.85
CA LEU A 23 1.07 1.20 -0.98
C LEU A 23 0.07 0.42 -1.83
N PRO A 24 -0.16 -0.87 -1.52
CA PRO A 24 -1.17 -1.65 -2.25
C PRO A 24 -2.54 -1.01 -2.15
N GLY A 25 -3.26 -1.03 -3.25
CA GLY A 25 -4.59 -0.48 -3.31
C GLY A 25 -4.99 -0.21 -4.75
N GLY A 26 -6.24 0.13 -4.93
CA GLY A 26 -6.78 0.42 -6.25
C GLY A 26 -8.21 0.91 -6.12
N GLN A 27 -8.91 0.91 -7.24
CA GLN A 27 -10.28 1.39 -7.29
C GLN A 27 -11.24 0.38 -6.68
N VAL A 28 -12.25 0.90 -5.98
CA VAL A 28 -13.38 0.09 -5.51
C VAL A 28 -14.26 -0.23 -6.72
N GLU A 29 -14.52 -1.51 -6.93
CA GLU A 29 -15.38 -1.96 -8.03
C GLU A 29 -16.85 -1.91 -7.64
N ASP A 30 -17.74 -1.94 -8.63
CA ASP A 30 -19.18 -1.91 -8.40
C ASP A 30 -19.62 -3.06 -7.51
N GLY A 31 -20.41 -2.76 -6.48
CA GLY A 31 -20.89 -3.75 -5.52
C GLY A 31 -19.90 -4.13 -4.44
N GLU A 32 -18.72 -3.54 -4.45
CA GLU A 32 -17.65 -3.84 -3.52
C GLU A 32 -17.54 -2.74 -2.46
N SER A 33 -17.31 -3.11 -1.20
CA SER A 33 -17.00 -2.12 -0.17
C SER A 33 -15.52 -1.72 -0.27
N PRO A 34 -15.11 -0.58 0.32
CA PRO A 34 -13.69 -0.23 0.36
C PRO A 34 -12.81 -1.29 1.01
N GLU A 35 -13.30 -1.96 2.07
CA GLU A 35 -12.57 -3.04 2.74
C GLU A 35 -12.42 -4.26 1.85
N GLU A 36 -13.48 -4.61 1.12
CA GLU A 36 -13.43 -5.71 0.15
C GLU A 36 -12.44 -5.42 -0.97
N ALA A 37 -12.39 -4.17 -1.44
CA ALA A 37 -11.42 -3.72 -2.44
C ALA A 37 -10.00 -3.87 -1.89
N ALA A 38 -9.76 -3.46 -0.65
CA ALA A 38 -8.44 -3.57 -0.01
C ALA A 38 -7.99 -5.04 0.07
N ARG A 39 -8.89 -5.96 0.44
CA ARG A 39 -8.58 -7.39 0.48
C ARG A 39 -8.26 -7.95 -0.91
N ARG A 40 -9.08 -7.58 -1.88
CA ARG A 40 -8.89 -8.03 -3.27
C ARG A 40 -7.55 -7.56 -3.82
N GLU A 41 -7.26 -6.27 -3.65
CA GLU A 41 -6.01 -5.68 -4.14
C GLU A 41 -4.78 -6.29 -3.46
N ALA A 42 -4.85 -6.57 -2.17
CA ALA A 42 -3.75 -7.22 -1.46
C ALA A 42 -3.45 -8.60 -2.06
N PHE A 43 -4.49 -9.36 -2.39
CA PHE A 43 -4.30 -10.67 -3.01
C PHE A 43 -3.79 -10.56 -4.45
N GLU A 44 -4.39 -9.67 -5.25
CA GLU A 44 -3.99 -9.50 -6.65
C GLU A 44 -2.57 -8.94 -6.79
N GLU A 45 -2.18 -8.02 -5.92
CA GLU A 45 -0.89 -7.33 -6.02
C GLU A 45 0.22 -8.02 -5.23
N LEU A 46 -0.08 -8.57 -4.07
CA LEU A 46 0.91 -9.16 -3.17
C LEU A 46 0.85 -10.69 -3.10
N GLY A 47 -0.29 -11.29 -3.44
CA GLY A 47 -0.52 -12.71 -3.23
C GLY A 47 -0.90 -13.08 -1.80
N VAL A 48 -1.16 -12.09 -0.95
CA VAL A 48 -1.41 -12.29 0.47
C VAL A 48 -2.90 -12.17 0.77
N LEU A 49 -3.42 -13.17 1.48
CA LEU A 49 -4.76 -13.11 2.06
C LEU A 49 -4.66 -12.33 3.36
N VAL A 50 -5.50 -11.31 3.52
CA VAL A 50 -5.43 -10.43 4.68
C VAL A 50 -6.77 -10.33 5.39
N LYS A 51 -6.69 -10.04 6.68
CA LYS A 51 -7.81 -9.59 7.48
C LYS A 51 -7.68 -8.06 7.58
N ILE A 52 -8.75 -7.35 7.27
CA ILE A 52 -8.79 -5.90 7.42
C ILE A 52 -9.14 -5.56 8.87
N ARG A 53 -8.27 -4.83 9.54
CA ARG A 53 -8.47 -4.44 10.93
C ARG A 53 -9.28 -3.15 11.05
N GLY A 54 -9.14 -2.25 10.11
CA GLY A 54 -9.91 -1.02 10.07
C GLY A 54 -9.24 0.08 9.29
N LEU A 55 -9.95 1.20 9.13
CA LEU A 55 -9.44 2.39 8.47
C LEU A 55 -8.39 3.05 9.35
N VAL A 56 -7.24 3.41 8.76
CA VAL A 56 -6.18 4.12 9.48
C VAL A 56 -5.90 5.49 8.91
N ALA A 57 -6.12 5.69 7.61
CA ALA A 57 -5.82 6.98 6.99
C ALA A 57 -6.72 7.26 5.81
N VAL A 58 -6.98 8.54 5.59
CA VAL A 58 -7.65 9.05 4.39
C VAL A 58 -6.74 10.10 3.79
N VAL A 59 -6.47 9.99 2.51
CA VAL A 59 -5.63 10.96 1.80
C VAL A 59 -6.46 11.64 0.71
N HIS A 60 -6.51 12.96 0.78
CA HIS A 60 -7.13 13.78 -0.26
C HIS A 60 -6.05 14.34 -1.16
N PHE A 61 -6.14 14.09 -2.46
CA PHE A 61 -5.24 14.68 -3.43
C PHE A 61 -6.01 15.03 -4.69
N ASP A 62 -5.85 16.26 -5.16
CA ASP A 62 -6.65 16.83 -6.25
C ASP A 62 -8.15 16.62 -5.97
N LEU A 63 -8.86 15.96 -6.86
CA LEU A 63 -10.29 15.65 -6.70
C LEU A 63 -10.54 14.23 -6.21
N ARG A 64 -9.50 13.55 -5.73
CA ARG A 64 -9.59 12.16 -5.30
C ARG A 64 -9.48 12.03 -3.80
N THR A 65 -10.16 11.03 -3.27
CA THR A 65 -10.05 10.63 -1.88
C THR A 65 -9.75 9.14 -1.85
N GLN A 66 -8.70 8.76 -1.15
CA GLN A 66 -8.34 7.36 -1.01
C GLN A 66 -8.30 6.97 0.46
N GLN A 67 -8.89 5.82 0.76
CA GLN A 67 -8.92 5.25 2.10
C GLN A 67 -7.85 4.17 2.22
N TYR A 68 -7.13 4.16 3.35
CA TYR A 68 -6.11 3.18 3.65
C TYR A 68 -6.47 2.42 4.91
N PHE A 69 -6.41 1.10 4.82
CA PHE A 69 -6.80 0.20 5.90
C PHE A 69 -5.57 -0.51 6.44
N LEU A 70 -5.56 -0.77 7.74
CA LEU A 70 -4.55 -1.64 8.33
C LEU A 70 -4.96 -3.08 8.06
N ALA A 71 -4.03 -3.85 7.50
CA ALA A 71 -4.24 -5.24 7.13
C ALA A 71 -3.30 -6.14 7.91
N GLU A 72 -3.75 -7.36 8.17
CA GLU A 72 -3.00 -8.40 8.86
C GLU A 72 -2.97 -9.64 7.98
N PRO A 73 -1.80 -10.24 7.73
CA PRO A 73 -1.72 -11.41 6.86
C PRO A 73 -2.32 -12.63 7.55
N ILE A 74 -3.16 -13.37 6.82
CA ILE A 74 -3.78 -14.60 7.33
C ILE A 74 -3.54 -15.80 6.42
N GLY A 75 -2.89 -15.62 5.28
CA GLY A 75 -2.61 -16.69 4.35
C GLY A 75 -2.01 -16.17 3.04
N GLY A 76 -1.89 -17.08 2.08
CA GLY A 76 -1.26 -16.76 0.81
C GLY A 76 0.25 -16.74 0.90
N GLU A 77 0.89 -16.33 -0.18
CA GLU A 77 2.35 -16.25 -0.27
C GLU A 77 2.75 -14.93 -0.90
N PHE A 78 3.54 -14.15 -0.16
CA PHE A 78 4.00 -12.85 -0.63
C PHE A 78 4.80 -12.99 -1.94
N GLY A 79 4.50 -12.13 -2.91
CA GLY A 79 5.18 -12.15 -4.20
C GLY A 79 4.48 -12.99 -5.27
N THR A 80 3.33 -13.61 -4.95
CA THR A 80 2.58 -14.46 -5.88
C THR A 80 1.34 -13.78 -6.46
N GLY A 81 1.26 -12.46 -6.36
CA GLY A 81 0.13 -11.70 -6.90
C GLY A 81 -0.01 -11.94 -8.41
N ASN A 82 -1.26 -12.08 -8.88
CA ASN A 82 -1.56 -12.42 -10.27
C ASN A 82 -2.55 -11.44 -10.93
N GLY A 83 -2.71 -10.28 -10.33
CA GLY A 83 -3.52 -9.23 -10.94
C GLY A 83 -2.90 -8.75 -12.26
N PRO A 84 -3.67 -8.07 -13.11
CA PRO A 84 -3.18 -7.63 -14.43
C PRO A 84 -1.90 -6.80 -14.37
N GLU A 85 -1.76 -5.94 -13.37
CA GLU A 85 -0.56 -5.10 -13.20
C GLU A 85 0.68 -5.93 -12.93
N MET A 86 0.54 -7.05 -12.20
CA MET A 86 1.67 -7.85 -11.74
C MET A 86 2.26 -8.74 -12.84
N THR A 87 1.64 -8.77 -14.02
CA THR A 87 2.15 -9.53 -15.17
C THR A 87 2.84 -8.65 -16.20
N SER A 88 2.92 -7.34 -15.96
CA SER A 88 3.60 -6.39 -16.84
C SER A 88 5.11 -6.50 -16.73
N SER A 89 5.81 -6.18 -17.84
CA SER A 89 7.29 -6.15 -17.85
C SER A 89 7.79 -4.72 -17.99
N ALA A 90 9.08 -4.52 -17.68
CA ALA A 90 9.70 -3.20 -17.78
C ALA A 90 9.73 -2.66 -19.21
N GLU A 91 9.67 -3.53 -20.21
CA GLU A 91 9.66 -3.14 -21.64
C GLU A 91 8.26 -2.76 -22.11
N SER A 92 7.22 -3.05 -21.36
CA SER A 92 5.85 -2.69 -21.76
C SER A 92 5.64 -1.18 -21.58
N ALA A 93 4.65 -0.63 -22.29
CA ALA A 93 4.29 0.78 -22.16
C ALA A 93 3.82 1.13 -20.73
N ALA A 94 3.23 0.17 -20.03
CA ALA A 94 2.78 0.36 -18.64
C ALA A 94 3.91 0.23 -17.63
N GLY A 95 5.10 -0.27 -18.04
CA GLY A 95 6.20 -0.54 -17.13
C GLY A 95 6.02 -1.86 -16.38
N SER A 96 6.76 -2.02 -15.29
CA SER A 96 6.69 -3.23 -14.46
C SER A 96 6.14 -2.92 -13.07
N TYR A 97 5.58 -3.97 -12.44
CA TYR A 97 5.07 -3.94 -11.07
C TYR A 97 5.67 -5.12 -10.32
N ARG A 98 6.15 -4.90 -9.13
CA ARG A 98 6.72 -5.96 -8.30
C ARG A 98 6.39 -5.74 -6.84
N ALA A 99 5.94 -6.80 -6.16
CA ALA A 99 5.71 -6.74 -4.72
C ALA A 99 7.05 -6.73 -3.98
N VAL A 100 7.22 -5.77 -3.06
CA VAL A 100 8.44 -5.63 -2.25
C VAL A 100 8.08 -5.31 -0.81
N ARG A 101 9.05 -5.50 0.10
CA ARG A 101 8.96 -5.04 1.48
C ARG A 101 10.01 -3.96 1.66
N LEU A 102 9.56 -2.76 2.02
CA LEU A 102 10.46 -1.62 2.22
C LEU A 102 10.75 -1.45 3.70
N PRO A 103 12.04 -1.46 4.11
CA PRO A 103 12.38 -1.12 5.48
C PRO A 103 11.81 0.25 5.86
N VAL A 104 11.28 0.38 7.08
CA VAL A 104 10.59 1.59 7.51
C VAL A 104 11.48 2.83 7.37
N GLY A 105 12.78 2.71 7.64
CA GLY A 105 13.72 3.83 7.48
C GLY A 105 13.97 4.26 6.04
N GLU A 106 13.55 3.49 5.06
CA GLU A 106 13.78 3.77 3.64
C GLU A 106 12.56 4.28 2.90
N LEU A 107 11.41 4.40 3.57
CA LEU A 107 10.14 4.73 2.90
C LEU A 107 10.19 6.05 2.14
N VAL A 108 10.79 7.08 2.73
CA VAL A 108 10.90 8.39 2.07
C VAL A 108 11.93 8.35 0.95
N GLY A 109 13.09 7.75 1.18
CA GLY A 109 14.15 7.65 0.19
C GLY A 109 13.76 6.80 -1.01
N ARG A 110 12.88 5.83 -0.83
CA ARG A 110 12.34 4.98 -1.89
C ARG A 110 11.10 5.55 -2.55
N GLU A 111 10.75 6.79 -2.21
CA GLU A 111 9.58 7.49 -2.76
C GLU A 111 8.30 6.68 -2.68
N LEU A 112 8.00 6.18 -1.48
CA LEU A 112 6.71 5.50 -1.23
C LEU A 112 5.58 6.52 -1.24
N LYS A 113 4.55 6.22 -2.00
CA LYS A 113 3.33 7.04 -2.06
C LYS A 113 2.19 6.31 -1.36
N PRO A 114 1.31 7.04 -0.66
CA PRO A 114 1.28 8.50 -0.52
C PRO A 114 2.35 9.02 0.45
N LYS A 115 2.97 10.12 0.07
CA LYS A 115 4.09 10.71 0.82
C LYS A 115 3.78 10.99 2.30
N PRO A 116 2.60 11.56 2.66
CA PRO A 116 2.32 11.83 4.07
C PRO A 116 2.34 10.57 4.95
N ILE A 117 1.82 9.47 4.44
CA ILE A 117 1.83 8.20 5.18
C ILE A 117 3.26 7.68 5.32
N ALA A 118 4.02 7.71 4.23
CA ALA A 118 5.42 7.27 4.24
C ALA A 118 6.25 8.07 5.25
N ALA A 119 6.11 9.38 5.26
CA ALA A 119 6.83 10.25 6.18
C ALA A 119 6.46 9.98 7.63
N ALA A 120 5.17 9.82 7.91
CA ALA A 120 4.70 9.56 9.27
C ALA A 120 5.22 8.23 9.80
N LEU A 121 5.16 7.16 8.99
CA LEU A 121 5.65 5.85 9.38
C LEU A 121 7.17 5.85 9.57
N ALA A 122 7.90 6.52 8.69
CA ALA A 122 9.37 6.57 8.75
C ALA A 122 9.86 7.34 9.97
N GLN A 123 9.11 8.33 10.45
CA GLN A 123 9.47 9.14 11.61
C GLN A 123 9.01 8.55 12.93
N ALA A 124 8.10 7.58 12.90
CA ALA A 124 7.56 6.99 14.12
C ALA A 124 8.61 6.10 14.80
N PRO A 125 8.83 6.25 16.11
CA PRO A 125 9.69 5.33 16.86
C PRO A 125 9.19 3.89 16.82
N ASP A 126 7.86 3.72 16.79
CA ASP A 126 7.21 2.42 16.68
C ASP A 126 6.05 2.55 15.68
N PRO A 127 6.27 2.18 14.40
CA PRO A 127 5.22 2.26 13.39
C PRO A 127 3.98 1.42 13.70
N GLY A 128 4.16 0.26 14.34
CA GLY A 128 3.03 -0.58 14.73
C GLY A 128 2.13 0.11 15.73
N TRP A 129 2.71 0.77 16.71
CA TRP A 129 1.96 1.55 17.70
C TRP A 129 1.24 2.74 17.03
N LEU A 130 1.91 3.41 16.10
CA LEU A 130 1.30 4.53 15.38
C LEU A 130 0.07 4.05 14.59
N LEU A 131 0.18 2.93 13.92
CA LEU A 131 -0.94 2.36 13.16
C LEU A 131 -2.09 1.96 14.08
N ASP A 132 -1.80 1.42 15.25
CA ASP A 132 -2.84 1.10 16.24
C ASP A 132 -3.55 2.36 16.73
N GLU A 133 -2.83 3.46 16.92
CA GLU A 133 -3.46 4.74 17.26
C GLU A 133 -4.37 5.24 16.13
N TRP A 134 -3.92 5.09 14.89
CA TRP A 134 -4.71 5.50 13.74
C TRP A 134 -5.97 4.63 13.57
N LEU A 135 -5.96 3.38 14.03
CA LEU A 135 -7.17 2.55 14.06
C LEU A 135 -8.25 3.17 14.95
N GLU A 136 -7.84 3.70 16.09
CA GLU A 136 -8.79 4.33 17.02
C GLU A 136 -9.24 5.70 16.52
N SER A 137 -8.34 6.43 15.86
CA SER A 137 -8.62 7.77 15.33
C SER A 137 -7.93 7.93 13.98
N PRO A 138 -8.60 7.54 12.88
CA PRO A 138 -8.00 7.63 11.55
C PRO A 138 -7.57 9.05 11.21
N VAL A 139 -6.40 9.14 10.58
CA VAL A 139 -5.80 10.42 10.23
C VAL A 139 -6.21 10.83 8.82
N VAL A 140 -6.35 12.14 8.61
CA VAL A 140 -6.67 12.70 7.29
C VAL A 140 -5.49 13.54 6.84
N PHE A 141 -5.00 13.24 5.65
CA PHE A 141 -3.91 13.99 5.03
C PHE A 141 -4.41 14.71 3.78
N GLU A 142 -3.91 15.93 3.59
CA GLU A 142 -4.09 16.68 2.34
C GLU A 142 -2.76 16.60 1.59
N GLU A 143 -2.77 15.99 0.41
CA GLU A 143 -1.58 15.91 -0.43
C GLU A 143 -1.72 16.87 -1.59
N VAL A 144 -0.75 17.75 -1.71
CA VAL A 144 -0.73 18.84 -2.71
C VAL A 144 0.10 18.44 -3.92
#